data_a99ce66fdbdfa1988b225278b9382f21
#
_entry.id   a99ce66fdbdfa1988b225278b9382f21
#
_cell.length_a   1.000
_cell.length_b   1.000
_cell.length_c   1.000
_cell.angle_alpha   90.00
_cell.angle_beta   90.00
_cell.angle_gamma   90.00
#
_symmetry.space_group_name_H-M   'P 1'
#
loop_
_entity.id
_entity.type
_entity.pdbx_description
1 polymer ?
#
loop_
_entity_poly.entity_id
_entity_poly.type
_entity_poly.pdbx_seq_one_letter_code
_entity_poly.pdbx_strand_id
1 'polypeptide(L)'
;DMIKIEENYFIKDRHTFHMPVYTKWFVEYETVEELVTLLQSDLLREHTFFPIGGGSNLLFVKEMYNGVLLHSAIQGMAVSEETDTEVLVEIGAGVVWDDFVAWTVSNGWGGAENLSYIPGEVGASAIQNIGAYGVEVKDIIHEVKAVDVETCESRTFRNAECRYGYRSSVFKHDWKGRYIVTSVVYRLQKSPELHLDYGNLRASLPGDDISIADVRKAVIEIRRSKLPEPDEYGSAGSFFMNPVIPTEQYEKLKSSYPDMPHYVVDDMHVKVPAGWLIDRCGWKGKSFGGAAVYEKQCLVLINKNNAKPNDVVALAEMIRKSVSDTYGIVINPEVNYIE
;
A
#
# COMPACT_ATOMS: atom_id res chain seq x y z
N ASP A 1 3.30 20.52 25.40
CA ASP A 1 4.40 20.38 24.46
C ASP A 1 3.99 21.00 23.14
N MET A 2 4.89 21.79 22.55
CA MET A 2 4.64 22.42 21.24
C MET A 2 4.85 21.42 20.12
N ILE A 3 3.90 21.36 19.16
CA ILE A 3 4.03 20.54 17.96
C ILE A 3 5.22 21.08 17.15
N LYS A 4 6.15 20.19 16.77
CA LYS A 4 7.35 20.56 16.04
C LYS A 4 7.05 20.71 14.54
N ILE A 5 7.40 21.85 13.97
CA ILE A 5 7.28 22.15 12.55
C ILE A 5 8.69 22.26 11.95
N GLU A 6 8.99 21.38 11.00
CA GLU A 6 10.25 21.44 10.25
C GLU A 6 10.04 22.18 8.93
N GLU A 7 10.92 23.13 8.61
CA GLU A 7 10.88 23.84 7.33
C GLU A 7 11.96 23.34 6.38
N ASN A 8 11.66 23.31 5.07
CA ASN A 8 12.58 22.82 4.04
C ASN A 8 13.20 21.48 4.42
N TYR A 9 12.33 20.55 4.78
CA TYR A 9 12.69 19.26 5.37
C TYR A 9 13.04 18.24 4.31
N PHE A 10 14.20 17.58 4.43
CA PHE A 10 14.66 16.54 3.52
C PHE A 10 13.96 15.22 3.85
N ILE A 11 13.17 14.70 2.92
CA ILE A 11 12.28 13.55 3.17
C ILE A 11 12.76 12.25 2.54
N LYS A 12 14.03 12.14 2.15
CA LYS A 12 14.58 10.91 1.56
C LYS A 12 14.25 9.67 2.37
N ASP A 13 14.31 9.75 3.70
CA ASP A 13 14.04 8.63 4.60
C ASP A 13 12.56 8.56 5.05
N ARG A 14 11.69 9.40 4.50
CA ARG A 14 10.25 9.42 4.77
C ARG A 14 9.40 8.83 3.66
N HIS A 15 10.03 8.37 2.59
CA HIS A 15 9.37 7.63 1.50
C HIS A 15 10.29 6.53 0.99
N THR A 16 9.70 5.42 0.53
CA THR A 16 10.47 4.21 0.27
C THR A 16 11.25 4.21 -1.05
N PHE A 17 10.97 5.15 -1.96
CA PHE A 17 11.83 5.36 -3.13
C PHE A 17 13.21 5.95 -2.80
N HIS A 18 13.37 6.54 -1.62
CA HIS A 18 14.63 7.16 -1.18
C HIS A 18 15.22 8.16 -2.18
N MET A 19 14.36 8.99 -2.76
CA MET A 19 14.80 10.04 -3.69
C MET A 19 15.09 11.35 -2.96
N PRO A 20 15.95 12.22 -3.51
CA PRO A 20 16.34 13.49 -2.87
C PRO A 20 15.24 14.54 -3.02
N VAL A 21 14.19 14.41 -2.24
CA VAL A 21 13.02 15.30 -2.23
C VAL A 21 12.96 16.08 -0.94
N TYR A 22 12.55 17.34 -1.02
CA TYR A 22 12.24 18.21 0.12
C TYR A 22 10.76 18.49 0.19
N THR A 23 10.25 18.73 1.39
CA THR A 23 8.94 19.36 1.58
C THR A 23 9.14 20.73 2.23
N LYS A 24 8.25 21.68 1.91
CA LYS A 24 8.34 23.00 2.49
C LYS A 24 8.11 22.97 3.99
N TRP A 25 7.16 22.17 4.45
CA TRP A 25 6.91 21.90 5.87
C TRP A 25 6.69 20.42 6.12
N PHE A 26 7.19 19.93 7.22
CA PHE A 26 6.93 18.59 7.73
C PHE A 26 6.46 18.71 9.18
N VAL A 27 5.31 18.12 9.48
CA VAL A 27 4.68 18.18 10.80
C VAL A 27 4.29 16.79 11.24
N GLU A 28 4.56 16.48 12.51
CA GLU A 28 4.22 15.19 13.10
C GLU A 28 3.33 15.41 14.33
N TYR A 29 2.28 14.61 14.49
CA TYR A 29 1.37 14.67 15.64
C TYR A 29 1.23 13.28 16.26
N GLU A 30 1.05 13.27 17.60
CA GLU A 30 1.00 12.05 18.40
C GLU A 30 -0.39 11.74 18.95
N THR A 31 -1.32 12.70 18.86
CA THR A 31 -2.68 12.57 19.40
C THR A 31 -3.71 13.16 18.44
N VAL A 32 -4.98 12.77 18.62
CA VAL A 32 -6.10 13.36 17.88
C VAL A 32 -6.22 14.85 18.19
N GLU A 33 -6.00 15.26 19.43
CA GLU A 33 -6.05 16.66 19.85
C GLU A 33 -4.99 17.51 19.16
N GLU A 34 -3.77 16.99 19.01
CA GLU A 34 -2.72 17.65 18.24
C GLU A 34 -3.10 17.78 16.76
N LEU A 35 -3.69 16.74 16.17
CA LEU A 35 -4.19 16.80 14.79
C LEU A 35 -5.23 17.90 14.62
N VAL A 36 -6.21 17.98 15.52
CA VAL A 36 -7.24 19.01 15.48
C VAL A 36 -6.62 20.40 15.62
N THR A 37 -5.66 20.58 16.51
CA THR A 37 -4.93 21.85 16.66
C THR A 37 -4.23 22.26 15.36
N LEU A 38 -3.57 21.30 14.69
CA LEU A 38 -2.93 21.54 13.39
C LEU A 38 -3.93 21.91 12.30
N LEU A 39 -5.06 21.21 12.21
CA LEU A 39 -6.11 21.49 11.22
C LEU A 39 -6.72 22.88 11.40
N GLN A 40 -6.74 23.41 12.62
CA GLN A 40 -7.20 24.75 12.95
C GLN A 40 -6.13 25.84 12.82
N SER A 41 -4.88 25.45 12.61
CA SER A 41 -3.75 26.38 12.49
C SER A 41 -3.75 27.11 11.15
N ASP A 42 -3.15 28.29 11.10
CA ASP A 42 -2.97 29.05 9.87
C ASP A 42 -2.14 28.26 8.85
N LEU A 43 -1.17 27.47 9.31
CA LEU A 43 -0.31 26.65 8.45
C LEU A 43 -1.14 25.73 7.54
N LEU A 44 -2.09 24.98 8.11
CA LEU A 44 -2.90 24.04 7.33
C LEU A 44 -4.09 24.71 6.63
N ARG A 45 -4.55 25.88 7.11
CA ARG A 45 -5.61 26.63 6.46
C ARG A 45 -5.14 27.38 5.22
N GLU A 46 -3.91 27.87 5.23
CA GLU A 46 -3.35 28.68 4.15
C GLU A 46 -2.54 27.91 3.12
N HIS A 47 -2.15 26.66 3.43
CA HIS A 47 -1.29 25.86 2.58
C HIS A 47 -1.90 24.50 2.24
N THR A 48 -1.57 24.00 1.07
CA THR A 48 -1.86 22.61 0.70
C THR A 48 -1.15 21.65 1.64
N PHE A 49 -1.83 20.61 2.06
CA PHE A 49 -1.21 19.57 2.88
C PHE A 49 -1.57 18.17 2.39
N PHE A 50 -0.72 17.22 2.71
CA PHE A 50 -0.89 15.82 2.36
C PHE A 50 -0.56 14.93 3.58
N PRO A 51 -1.50 14.08 4.02
CA PRO A 51 -1.24 13.09 5.05
C PRO A 51 -0.33 11.99 4.51
N ILE A 52 0.84 11.83 5.12
CA ILE A 52 1.83 10.81 4.76
C ILE A 52 1.92 9.75 5.85
N GLY A 53 1.93 8.47 5.44
CA GLY A 53 2.28 7.35 6.32
C GLY A 53 3.76 7.00 6.17
N GLY A 54 4.07 5.73 5.96
CA GLY A 54 5.46 5.27 5.71
C GLY A 54 6.03 5.68 4.36
N GLY A 55 5.26 6.36 3.51
CA GLY A 55 5.71 6.77 2.19
C GLY A 55 5.95 5.60 1.24
N SER A 56 5.30 4.46 1.47
CA SER A 56 5.56 3.20 0.77
C SER A 56 4.78 3.05 -0.55
N ASN A 57 3.88 3.98 -0.84
CA ASN A 57 3.07 3.98 -2.07
C ASN A 57 3.02 5.38 -2.71
N LEU A 58 4.10 6.12 -2.60
CA LEU A 58 4.18 7.50 -3.08
C LEU A 58 5.31 7.68 -4.08
N LEU A 59 5.03 8.47 -5.12
CA LEU A 59 6.01 9.00 -6.04
C LEU A 59 5.92 10.52 -6.04
N PHE A 60 6.91 11.20 -5.47
CA PHE A 60 7.03 12.65 -5.59
C PHE A 60 7.53 12.97 -7.00
N VAL A 61 6.76 13.77 -7.74
CA VAL A 61 7.08 14.07 -9.16
C VAL A 61 8.03 15.25 -9.31
N LYS A 62 8.29 15.99 -8.22
CA LYS A 62 9.20 17.13 -8.16
C LYS A 62 10.17 16.96 -6.99
N GLU A 63 11.30 17.66 -7.06
CA GLU A 63 12.31 17.65 -5.98
C GLU A 63 11.89 18.47 -4.75
N MET A 64 10.86 19.30 -4.86
CA MET A 64 10.26 20.05 -3.78
C MET A 64 8.74 19.89 -3.76
N TYR A 65 8.19 19.43 -2.64
CA TYR A 65 6.75 19.50 -2.38
C TYR A 65 6.43 20.85 -1.73
N ASN A 66 5.64 21.68 -2.43
CA ASN A 66 5.30 23.05 -1.99
C ASN A 66 4.09 23.06 -1.05
N GLY A 67 4.15 22.30 0.01
CA GLY A 67 3.08 22.20 0.99
C GLY A 67 3.56 21.58 2.28
N VAL A 68 2.58 21.15 3.07
CA VAL A 68 2.80 20.49 4.36
C VAL A 68 2.65 18.99 4.21
N LEU A 69 3.66 18.21 4.55
CA LEU A 69 3.50 16.79 4.79
C LEU A 69 3.15 16.57 6.26
N LEU A 70 2.05 15.89 6.49
CA LEU A 70 1.44 15.69 7.79
C LEU A 70 1.54 14.22 8.16
N HIS A 71 2.41 13.87 9.12
CA HIS A 71 2.64 12.48 9.52
C HIS A 71 2.01 12.16 10.86
N SER A 72 1.24 11.08 10.90
CA SER A 72 0.69 10.54 12.14
C SER A 72 1.73 9.73 12.90
N ALA A 73 2.02 10.14 14.12
CA ALA A 73 2.77 9.35 15.08
C ALA A 73 1.85 8.78 16.18
N ILE A 74 0.55 8.65 15.90
CA ILE A 74 -0.39 8.02 16.82
C ILE A 74 -0.06 6.53 16.90
N GLN A 75 0.42 6.11 18.06
CA GLN A 75 0.83 4.76 18.37
C GLN A 75 -0.26 4.03 19.19
N GLY A 76 -0.01 2.81 19.54
CA GLY A 76 -0.84 2.00 20.41
C GLY A 76 -1.42 0.78 19.72
N MET A 77 -1.34 -0.33 20.40
CA MET A 77 -1.95 -1.61 20.02
C MET A 77 -2.63 -2.17 21.26
N ALA A 78 -3.95 -2.19 21.26
CA ALA A 78 -4.73 -2.58 22.44
C ALA A 78 -5.94 -3.43 22.08
N VAL A 79 -6.25 -4.40 22.93
CA VAL A 79 -7.49 -5.17 22.84
C VAL A 79 -8.64 -4.29 23.31
N SER A 80 -9.67 -4.11 22.47
CA SER A 80 -10.89 -3.36 22.83
C SER A 80 -12.02 -4.26 23.27
N GLU A 81 -12.18 -5.44 22.65
CA GLU A 81 -13.15 -6.46 23.01
C GLU A 81 -12.57 -7.85 22.77
N GLU A 82 -13.02 -8.81 23.56
CA GLU A 82 -12.59 -10.20 23.45
C GLU A 82 -13.75 -11.14 23.75
N THR A 83 -13.91 -12.16 22.90
CA THR A 83 -14.83 -13.28 23.11
C THR A 83 -14.05 -14.58 23.09
N ASP A 84 -14.74 -15.71 23.20
CA ASP A 84 -14.11 -17.04 23.13
C ASP A 84 -13.50 -17.33 21.75
N THR A 85 -13.99 -16.69 20.68
CA THR A 85 -13.63 -16.98 19.29
C THR A 85 -12.92 -15.84 18.58
N GLU A 86 -13.14 -14.60 19.00
CA GLU A 86 -12.66 -13.40 18.32
C GLU A 86 -12.02 -12.42 19.29
N VAL A 87 -11.19 -11.55 18.74
CA VAL A 87 -10.63 -10.40 19.43
C VAL A 87 -10.75 -9.16 18.55
N LEU A 88 -11.22 -8.05 19.10
CA LEU A 88 -11.17 -6.74 18.46
C LEU A 88 -9.99 -5.97 19.04
N VAL A 89 -9.16 -5.43 18.14
CA VAL A 89 -7.96 -4.67 18.52
C VAL A 89 -7.98 -3.31 17.87
N GLU A 90 -7.69 -2.27 18.64
CA GLU A 90 -7.56 -0.90 18.15
C GLU A 90 -6.09 -0.53 17.99
N ILE A 91 -5.73 -0.07 16.80
CA ILE A 91 -4.35 0.18 16.42
C ILE A 91 -4.22 1.62 15.92
N GLY A 92 -3.27 2.36 16.48
CA GLY A 92 -2.98 3.73 16.04
C GLY A 92 -2.54 3.81 14.59
N ALA A 93 -2.95 4.86 13.88
CA ALA A 93 -2.67 5.02 12.45
C ALA A 93 -1.17 5.08 12.11
N GLY A 94 -0.34 5.55 13.04
CA GLY A 94 1.12 5.64 12.88
C GLY A 94 1.89 4.37 13.20
N VAL A 95 1.22 3.32 13.63
CA VAL A 95 1.87 2.02 13.89
C VAL A 95 2.36 1.43 12.56
N VAL A 96 3.59 0.95 12.54
CA VAL A 96 4.14 0.22 11.39
C VAL A 96 3.31 -1.04 11.15
N TRP A 97 2.83 -1.22 9.93
CA TRP A 97 1.93 -2.32 9.58
C TRP A 97 2.50 -3.69 9.98
N ASP A 98 3.75 -3.96 9.63
CA ASP A 98 4.35 -5.28 9.93
C ASP A 98 4.59 -5.52 11.41
N ASP A 99 4.78 -4.48 12.21
CA ASP A 99 4.84 -4.60 13.67
C ASP A 99 3.48 -5.03 14.24
N PHE A 100 2.40 -4.50 13.68
CA PHE A 100 1.04 -4.95 14.02
C PHE A 100 0.84 -6.44 13.68
N VAL A 101 1.23 -6.86 12.45
CA VAL A 101 1.10 -8.26 12.04
C VAL A 101 1.90 -9.17 12.96
N ALA A 102 3.14 -8.82 13.27
CA ALA A 102 3.99 -9.59 14.20
C ALA A 102 3.34 -9.73 15.58
N TRP A 103 2.74 -8.66 16.08
CA TRP A 103 2.03 -8.66 17.35
C TRP A 103 0.81 -9.60 17.35
N THR A 104 0.01 -9.59 16.27
CA THR A 104 -1.14 -10.50 16.15
C THR A 104 -0.71 -11.96 16.13
N VAL A 105 0.33 -12.27 15.37
CA VAL A 105 0.86 -13.64 15.26
C VAL A 105 1.42 -14.12 16.61
N SER A 106 2.15 -13.27 17.32
CA SER A 106 2.70 -13.60 18.63
C SER A 106 1.63 -13.89 19.71
N ASN A 107 0.43 -13.31 19.52
CA ASN A 107 -0.72 -13.57 20.38
C ASN A 107 -1.60 -14.75 19.92
N GLY A 108 -1.28 -15.37 18.79
CA GLY A 108 -2.07 -16.45 18.22
C GLY A 108 -3.37 -16.01 17.57
N TRP A 109 -3.50 -14.74 17.21
CA TRP A 109 -4.69 -14.18 16.57
C TRP A 109 -4.49 -14.11 15.06
N GLY A 110 -5.35 -14.83 14.33
CA GLY A 110 -5.24 -14.95 12.89
C GLY A 110 -6.10 -13.98 12.12
N GLY A 111 -5.70 -13.75 10.88
CA GLY A 111 -6.35 -12.92 9.88
C GLY A 111 -5.39 -12.00 9.13
N ALA A 112 -4.29 -11.56 9.75
CA ALA A 112 -3.32 -10.65 9.16
C ALA A 112 -2.06 -11.32 8.62
N GLU A 113 -1.83 -12.57 8.89
CA GLU A 113 -0.57 -13.28 8.60
C GLU A 113 -0.18 -13.30 7.13
N ASN A 114 -1.15 -13.39 6.21
CA ASN A 114 -0.88 -13.32 4.77
C ASN A 114 -0.37 -11.94 4.32
N LEU A 115 -0.64 -10.91 5.12
CA LEU A 115 -0.25 -9.52 4.87
C LEU A 115 1.07 -9.17 5.54
N SER A 116 1.86 -10.14 5.92
CA SER A 116 3.18 -9.96 6.53
C SER A 116 4.15 -9.28 5.58
N TYR A 117 5.03 -8.45 6.13
CA TYR A 117 6.14 -7.82 5.44
C TYR A 117 5.72 -6.82 4.35
N ILE A 118 4.49 -6.32 4.40
CA ILE A 118 4.06 -5.21 3.53
C ILE A 118 4.56 -3.90 4.17
N PRO A 119 5.31 -3.07 3.45
CA PRO A 119 5.77 -1.78 3.98
C PRO A 119 4.60 -0.82 4.20
N GLY A 120 4.76 0.10 5.15
CA GLY A 120 3.80 1.15 5.41
C GLY A 120 3.27 1.15 6.82
N GLU A 121 2.28 1.99 7.06
CA GLU A 121 1.63 2.21 8.35
C GLU A 121 0.16 1.85 8.31
N VAL A 122 -0.41 1.59 9.48
CA VAL A 122 -1.79 1.11 9.64
C VAL A 122 -2.81 2.03 8.98
N GLY A 123 -2.71 3.34 9.16
CA GLY A 123 -3.67 4.28 8.57
C GLY A 123 -3.69 4.24 7.05
N ALA A 124 -2.52 4.31 6.41
CA ALA A 124 -2.39 4.24 4.96
C ALA A 124 -2.83 2.88 4.41
N SER A 125 -2.56 1.80 5.13
CA SER A 125 -2.97 0.44 4.76
C SER A 125 -4.49 0.31 4.66
N ALA A 126 -5.22 0.93 5.60
CA ALA A 126 -6.68 0.94 5.59
C ALA A 126 -7.26 1.80 4.45
N ILE A 127 -6.61 2.90 4.09
CA ILE A 127 -7.05 3.76 2.97
C ILE A 127 -6.92 3.04 1.64
N GLN A 128 -5.82 2.32 1.43
CA GLN A 128 -5.50 1.65 0.17
C GLN A 128 -6.12 0.28 0.01
N ASN A 129 -6.63 -0.30 1.08
CA ASN A 129 -7.03 -1.70 1.09
C ASN A 129 -5.89 -2.59 0.61
N ILE A 130 -4.78 -2.59 1.34
CA ILE A 130 -3.61 -3.43 1.00
C ILE A 130 -4.00 -4.90 0.96
N GLY A 131 -3.32 -5.66 0.12
CA GLY A 131 -3.60 -7.08 -0.02
C GLY A 131 -2.41 -7.85 -0.57
N ALA A 132 -2.36 -9.12 -0.22
CA ALA A 132 -1.38 -10.09 -0.71
C ALA A 132 -1.88 -11.51 -0.42
N TYR A 133 -1.46 -12.45 -1.26
CA TYR A 133 -1.73 -13.89 -1.07
C TYR A 133 -3.21 -14.20 -0.80
N GLY A 134 -4.10 -13.58 -1.58
CA GLY A 134 -5.54 -13.83 -1.54
C GLY A 134 -6.28 -13.18 -0.39
N VAL A 135 -5.62 -12.37 0.43
CA VAL A 135 -6.21 -11.65 1.56
C VAL A 135 -6.08 -10.14 1.34
N GLU A 136 -7.11 -9.41 1.68
CA GLU A 136 -7.09 -7.94 1.71
C GLU A 136 -7.36 -7.46 3.14
N VAL A 137 -6.86 -6.28 3.50
CA VAL A 137 -7.04 -5.74 4.85
C VAL A 137 -8.53 -5.52 5.19
N LYS A 138 -9.37 -5.26 4.17
CA LYS A 138 -10.82 -5.15 4.36
C LYS A 138 -11.45 -6.39 5.01
N ASP A 139 -10.83 -7.56 4.83
CA ASP A 139 -11.34 -8.82 5.37
C ASP A 139 -11.27 -8.87 6.90
N ILE A 140 -10.39 -8.06 7.51
CA ILE A 140 -10.19 -8.01 8.95
C ILE A 140 -10.56 -6.67 9.59
N ILE A 141 -10.84 -5.63 8.82
CA ILE A 141 -11.25 -4.34 9.36
C ILE A 141 -12.67 -4.41 9.92
N HIS A 142 -12.81 -4.09 11.19
CA HIS A 142 -14.10 -3.90 11.85
C HIS A 142 -14.62 -2.48 11.65
N GLU A 143 -13.81 -1.48 11.98
CA GLU A 143 -14.13 -0.06 11.79
C GLU A 143 -12.88 0.79 11.65
N VAL A 144 -13.04 1.97 11.06
CA VAL A 144 -11.98 2.97 10.88
C VAL A 144 -12.40 4.25 11.59
N LYS A 145 -11.51 4.80 12.41
CA LYS A 145 -11.72 6.09 13.08
C LYS A 145 -10.91 7.17 12.37
N ALA A 146 -11.54 8.29 12.10
CA ALA A 146 -10.93 9.38 11.35
C ALA A 146 -11.42 10.74 11.84
N VAL A 147 -10.68 11.79 11.53
CA VAL A 147 -11.05 13.18 11.77
C VAL A 147 -11.44 13.82 10.44
N ASP A 148 -12.58 14.51 10.44
CA ASP A 148 -13.02 15.32 9.32
C ASP A 148 -12.17 16.58 9.23
N VAL A 149 -11.51 16.78 8.11
CA VAL A 149 -10.62 17.93 7.89
C VAL A 149 -11.34 19.26 7.96
N GLU A 150 -12.61 19.31 7.51
CA GLU A 150 -13.39 20.56 7.48
C GLU A 150 -14.00 20.90 8.84
N THR A 151 -14.58 19.91 9.53
CA THR A 151 -15.29 20.12 10.79
C THR A 151 -14.42 19.89 12.02
N CYS A 152 -13.27 19.22 11.87
CA CYS A 152 -12.39 18.76 12.95
C CYS A 152 -13.06 17.76 13.92
N GLU A 153 -14.19 17.20 13.53
CA GLU A 153 -14.90 16.19 14.30
C GLU A 153 -14.40 14.78 14.01
N SER A 154 -14.34 13.96 15.04
CA SER A 154 -14.04 12.53 14.90
C SER A 154 -15.27 11.78 14.40
N ARG A 155 -15.05 10.84 13.47
CA ARG A 155 -16.08 9.95 12.96
C ARG A 155 -15.57 8.52 12.91
N THR A 156 -16.45 7.57 13.22
CA THR A 156 -16.20 6.15 13.10
C THR A 156 -16.96 5.61 11.89
N PHE A 157 -16.23 4.91 11.01
CA PHE A 157 -16.78 4.27 9.83
C PHE A 157 -16.79 2.76 10.05
N ARG A 158 -17.94 2.12 9.91
CA ARG A 158 -18.03 0.66 9.85
C ARG A 158 -17.40 0.18 8.55
N ASN A 159 -16.96 -1.07 8.51
CA ASN A 159 -16.36 -1.67 7.31
C ASN A 159 -17.18 -1.38 6.04
N ALA A 160 -18.50 -1.63 6.08
CA ALA A 160 -19.37 -1.41 4.92
C ALA A 160 -19.39 0.05 4.42
N GLU A 161 -19.25 1.02 5.32
CA GLU A 161 -19.21 2.45 4.98
C GLU A 161 -17.91 2.85 4.27
N CYS A 162 -16.85 2.07 4.44
CA CYS A 162 -15.57 2.31 3.77
C CYS A 162 -15.58 1.94 2.28
N ARG A 163 -16.59 1.22 1.82
CA ARG A 163 -16.79 0.82 0.41
C ARG A 163 -15.54 0.24 -0.23
N TYR A 164 -14.90 -0.71 0.44
CA TYR A 164 -13.69 -1.32 -0.04
C TYR A 164 -13.86 -2.07 -1.35
N GLY A 165 -12.90 -1.91 -2.23
CA GLY A 165 -12.70 -2.67 -3.46
C GLY A 165 -11.22 -2.92 -3.69
N TYR A 166 -10.87 -3.46 -4.83
CA TYR A 166 -9.46 -3.73 -5.16
C TYR A 166 -8.62 -2.45 -5.12
N ARG A 167 -7.70 -2.37 -4.17
CA ARG A 167 -6.85 -1.19 -3.90
C ARG A 167 -7.67 0.11 -3.84
N SER A 168 -8.85 0.04 -3.25
CA SER A 168 -9.81 1.13 -3.26
C SER A 168 -10.58 1.21 -1.95
N SER A 169 -10.88 2.42 -1.54
CA SER A 169 -11.78 2.75 -0.45
C SER A 169 -12.46 4.10 -0.71
N VAL A 170 -13.49 4.42 0.06
CA VAL A 170 -14.12 5.74 0.03
C VAL A 170 -13.13 6.87 0.36
N PHE A 171 -12.13 6.61 1.20
CA PHE A 171 -11.09 7.58 1.57
C PHE A 171 -10.13 7.90 0.43
N LYS A 172 -10.00 7.00 -0.52
CA LYS A 172 -9.15 7.17 -1.70
C LYS A 172 -9.87 7.85 -2.86
N HIS A 173 -11.19 7.74 -2.93
CA HIS A 173 -12.04 8.24 -4.02
C HIS A 173 -13.03 9.30 -3.58
N ASP A 174 -14.25 8.95 -3.18
CA ASP A 174 -15.36 9.88 -2.93
C ASP A 174 -15.03 10.95 -1.87
N TRP A 175 -14.27 10.55 -0.83
CA TRP A 175 -13.86 11.42 0.26
C TRP A 175 -12.36 11.67 0.30
N LYS A 176 -11.72 11.64 -0.85
CA LYS A 176 -10.29 11.93 -0.93
C LYS A 176 -9.98 13.31 -0.35
N GLY A 177 -9.06 13.34 0.63
CA GLY A 177 -8.68 14.57 1.30
C GLY A 177 -9.66 15.08 2.36
N ARG A 178 -10.79 14.39 2.58
CA ARG A 178 -11.81 14.79 3.56
C ARG A 178 -11.53 14.28 4.96
N TYR A 179 -10.99 13.07 5.08
CA TYR A 179 -10.77 12.40 6.37
C TYR A 179 -9.31 11.99 6.56
N ILE A 180 -8.82 12.17 7.78
CA ILE A 180 -7.50 11.68 8.20
C ILE A 180 -7.72 10.55 9.20
N VAL A 181 -7.25 9.35 8.87
CA VAL A 181 -7.39 8.16 9.71
C VAL A 181 -6.51 8.31 10.97
N THR A 182 -7.09 8.08 12.12
CA THR A 182 -6.41 8.18 13.42
C THR A 182 -6.18 6.84 14.08
N SER A 183 -7.11 5.88 13.90
CA SER A 183 -6.94 4.48 14.33
C SER A 183 -7.82 3.56 13.50
N VAL A 184 -7.49 2.27 13.56
CA VAL A 184 -8.26 1.21 12.89
C VAL A 184 -8.54 0.11 13.90
N VAL A 185 -9.77 -0.41 13.93
CA VAL A 185 -10.15 -1.56 14.74
C VAL A 185 -10.24 -2.79 13.83
N TYR A 186 -9.47 -3.81 14.17
CA TYR A 186 -9.44 -5.07 13.44
C TYR A 186 -10.15 -6.17 14.21
N ARG A 187 -10.80 -7.06 13.47
CA ARG A 187 -11.40 -8.29 14.00
C ARG A 187 -10.52 -9.47 13.64
N LEU A 188 -9.97 -10.13 14.65
CA LEU A 188 -9.07 -11.28 14.48
C LEU A 188 -9.67 -12.54 15.10
N GLN A 189 -9.26 -13.70 14.61
CA GLN A 189 -9.79 -14.99 15.00
C GLN A 189 -8.82 -15.74 15.91
N LYS A 190 -9.34 -16.33 16.99
CA LYS A 190 -8.55 -17.19 17.91
C LYS A 190 -8.28 -18.57 17.31
N SER A 191 -9.16 -19.05 16.44
CA SER A 191 -9.00 -20.29 15.67
C SER A 191 -9.19 -19.97 14.19
N PRO A 192 -8.18 -19.39 13.52
CA PRO A 192 -8.33 -18.88 12.18
C PRO A 192 -8.41 -19.99 11.13
N GLU A 193 -9.21 -19.74 10.11
CA GLU A 193 -9.14 -20.47 8.86
C GLU A 193 -7.98 -19.90 8.03
N LEU A 194 -7.06 -20.77 7.60
CA LEU A 194 -5.86 -20.35 6.85
C LEU A 194 -6.15 -20.24 5.35
N HIS A 195 -5.64 -19.20 4.72
CA HIS A 195 -5.74 -18.97 3.29
C HIS A 195 -4.40 -19.29 2.63
N LEU A 196 -4.27 -20.50 2.06
CA LEU A 196 -3.00 -21.05 1.59
C LEU A 196 -2.94 -21.27 0.08
N ASP A 197 -4.05 -21.04 -0.63
CA ASP A 197 -4.21 -21.48 -2.03
C ASP A 197 -3.77 -20.44 -3.07
N TYR A 198 -3.21 -19.31 -2.63
CA TYR A 198 -2.76 -18.25 -3.52
C TYR A 198 -1.24 -18.30 -3.72
N GLY A 199 -0.83 -18.24 -4.99
CA GLY A 199 0.59 -18.29 -5.36
C GLY A 199 1.25 -19.60 -4.94
N ASN A 200 2.50 -19.50 -4.54
CA ASN A 200 3.30 -20.66 -4.09
C ASN A 200 3.28 -20.87 -2.57
N LEU A 201 2.32 -20.26 -1.88
CA LEU A 201 2.31 -20.25 -0.42
C LEU A 201 2.22 -21.66 0.16
N ARG A 202 1.27 -22.49 -0.29
CA ARG A 202 1.10 -23.87 0.16
C ARG A 202 2.36 -24.72 -0.05
N ALA A 203 3.01 -24.58 -1.20
CA ALA A 203 4.23 -25.32 -1.53
C ALA A 203 5.42 -24.95 -0.64
N SER A 204 5.39 -23.76 -0.02
CA SER A 204 6.44 -23.25 0.86
C SER A 204 6.23 -23.62 2.33
N LEU A 205 5.15 -24.34 2.65
CA LEU A 205 4.76 -24.67 4.01
C LEU A 205 5.06 -26.13 4.36
N PRO A 206 5.46 -26.41 5.62
CA PRO A 206 5.77 -27.77 6.05
C PRO A 206 4.49 -28.54 6.48
N GLY A 207 4.13 -29.57 5.72
CA GLY A 207 3.14 -30.57 6.17
C GLY A 207 1.70 -30.05 6.34
N ASP A 208 0.92 -30.71 7.22
CA ASP A 208 -0.51 -30.49 7.36
C ASP A 208 -0.91 -29.70 8.63
N ASP A 209 -0.03 -29.61 9.61
CA ASP A 209 -0.28 -28.87 10.87
C ASP A 209 0.41 -27.51 10.82
N ILE A 210 -0.23 -26.57 10.13
CA ILE A 210 0.31 -25.27 9.82
C ILE A 210 -0.25 -24.21 10.78
N SER A 211 0.66 -23.48 11.46
CA SER A 211 0.32 -22.34 12.31
C SER A 211 0.35 -21.03 11.55
N ILE A 212 -0.26 -19.97 12.12
CA ILE A 212 -0.14 -18.62 11.56
C ILE A 212 1.31 -18.11 11.56
N ALA A 213 2.12 -18.56 12.52
CA ALA A 213 3.56 -18.26 12.53
C ALA A 213 4.28 -18.89 11.33
N ASP A 214 3.92 -20.09 10.93
CA ASP A 214 4.45 -20.75 9.74
C ASP A 214 4.06 -19.98 8.48
N VAL A 215 2.83 -19.53 8.39
CA VAL A 215 2.34 -18.71 7.27
C VAL A 215 3.13 -17.39 7.17
N ARG A 216 3.28 -16.69 8.28
CA ARG A 216 4.07 -15.45 8.34
C ARG A 216 5.50 -15.67 7.84
N LYS A 217 6.16 -16.70 8.34
CA LYS A 217 7.53 -17.03 7.93
C LYS A 217 7.62 -17.30 6.43
N ALA A 218 6.72 -18.11 5.90
CA ALA A 218 6.68 -18.43 4.47
C ALA A 218 6.43 -17.18 3.61
N VAL A 219 5.48 -16.32 3.99
CA VAL A 219 5.20 -15.07 3.29
C VAL A 219 6.43 -14.17 3.26
N ILE A 220 7.10 -13.97 4.38
CA ILE A 220 8.33 -13.15 4.46
C ILE A 220 9.42 -13.71 3.53
N GLU A 221 9.65 -15.01 3.54
CA GLU A 221 10.66 -15.67 2.69
C GLU A 221 10.33 -15.48 1.19
N ILE A 222 9.08 -15.69 0.80
CA ILE A 222 8.65 -15.49 -0.60
C ILE A 222 8.82 -14.03 -1.01
N ARG A 223 8.39 -13.07 -0.18
CA ARG A 223 8.49 -11.65 -0.48
C ARG A 223 9.95 -11.22 -0.62
N ARG A 224 10.83 -11.65 0.28
CA ARG A 224 12.27 -11.38 0.19
C ARG A 224 12.92 -11.93 -1.08
N SER A 225 12.44 -13.05 -1.59
CA SER A 225 12.95 -13.64 -2.83
C SER A 225 12.55 -12.87 -4.10
N LYS A 226 11.45 -12.11 -4.05
CA LYS A 226 10.85 -11.44 -5.23
C LYS A 226 10.94 -9.92 -5.21
N LEU A 227 11.03 -9.32 -4.02
CA LEU A 227 11.02 -7.87 -3.85
C LEU A 227 12.41 -7.38 -3.43
N PRO A 228 12.80 -6.15 -3.82
CA PRO A 228 14.07 -5.59 -3.37
C PRO A 228 14.02 -5.34 -1.86
N GLU A 229 15.12 -5.64 -1.17
CA GLU A 229 15.27 -5.22 0.21
C GLU A 229 15.35 -3.69 0.27
N PRO A 230 14.72 -3.04 1.25
CA PRO A 230 14.70 -1.57 1.36
C PRO A 230 16.10 -0.94 1.40
N ASP A 231 17.06 -1.63 1.99
CA ASP A 231 18.45 -1.16 2.10
C ASP A 231 19.24 -1.33 0.79
N GLU A 232 18.76 -2.16 -0.13
CA GLU A 232 19.41 -2.42 -1.42
C GLU A 232 18.92 -1.42 -2.47
N TYR A 233 17.61 -1.34 -2.67
CA TYR A 233 17.01 -0.43 -3.65
C TYR A 233 15.73 0.21 -3.12
N GLY A 234 15.62 1.51 -3.28
CA GLY A 234 14.34 2.20 -3.04
C GLY A 234 13.27 1.78 -4.05
N SER A 235 12.05 1.61 -3.57
CA SER A 235 10.88 1.29 -4.41
C SER A 235 9.59 1.65 -3.70
N ALA A 236 8.47 1.59 -4.41
CA ALA A 236 7.14 1.73 -3.82
C ALA A 236 6.30 0.44 -3.97
N GLY A 237 6.97 -0.71 -3.96
CA GLY A 237 6.32 -2.01 -4.18
C GLY A 237 5.84 -2.16 -5.62
N SER A 238 4.71 -2.85 -5.81
CA SER A 238 4.09 -2.95 -7.14
C SER A 238 3.73 -1.56 -7.66
N PHE A 239 4.29 -1.19 -8.80
CA PHE A 239 4.09 0.15 -9.35
C PHE A 239 2.77 0.28 -10.12
N PHE A 240 2.35 -0.79 -10.80
CA PHE A 240 1.14 -0.80 -11.61
C PHE A 240 0.08 -1.73 -11.04
N MET A 241 -1.18 -1.36 -11.24
CA MET A 241 -2.30 -2.26 -11.01
C MET A 241 -2.36 -3.33 -12.10
N ASN A 242 -2.82 -4.52 -11.72
CA ASN A 242 -3.17 -5.53 -12.73
C ASN A 242 -4.42 -5.06 -13.47
N PRO A 243 -4.37 -4.92 -14.80
CA PRO A 243 -5.51 -4.43 -15.56
C PRO A 243 -6.66 -5.45 -15.58
N VAL A 244 -7.88 -4.93 -15.49
CA VAL A 244 -9.12 -5.69 -15.70
C VAL A 244 -9.64 -5.31 -17.07
N ILE A 245 -9.78 -6.32 -17.95
CA ILE A 245 -10.22 -6.13 -19.33
C ILE A 245 -11.47 -6.99 -19.62
N PRO A 246 -12.27 -6.62 -20.65
CA PRO A 246 -13.36 -7.46 -21.09
C PRO A 246 -12.88 -8.86 -21.50
N THR A 247 -13.64 -9.88 -21.13
CA THR A 247 -13.33 -11.27 -21.52
C THR A 247 -13.18 -11.43 -23.02
N GLU A 248 -14.02 -10.74 -23.80
CA GLU A 248 -13.95 -10.74 -25.26
C GLU A 248 -12.60 -10.22 -25.79
N GLN A 249 -12.08 -9.14 -25.20
CA GLN A 249 -10.75 -8.60 -25.53
C GLN A 249 -9.66 -9.61 -25.20
N TYR A 250 -9.74 -10.24 -24.05
CA TYR A 250 -8.79 -11.28 -23.64
C TYR A 250 -8.79 -12.46 -24.61
N GLU A 251 -9.96 -12.96 -25.01
CA GLU A 251 -10.07 -14.08 -25.95
C GLU A 251 -9.43 -13.76 -27.32
N LYS A 252 -9.52 -12.52 -27.78
CA LYS A 252 -8.83 -12.08 -28.99
C LYS A 252 -7.31 -12.08 -28.80
N LEU A 253 -6.83 -11.58 -27.66
CA LEU A 253 -5.40 -11.57 -27.34
C LEU A 253 -4.83 -12.98 -27.16
N LYS A 254 -5.58 -13.88 -26.56
CA LYS A 254 -5.17 -15.27 -26.33
C LYS A 254 -4.88 -16.02 -27.62
N SER A 255 -5.57 -15.72 -28.72
CA SER A 255 -5.31 -16.34 -30.01
C SER A 255 -3.93 -15.99 -30.57
N SER A 256 -3.41 -14.78 -30.26
CA SER A 256 -2.06 -14.35 -30.63
C SER A 256 -1.01 -14.64 -29.55
N TYR A 257 -1.43 -14.70 -28.29
CA TYR A 257 -0.56 -14.90 -27.12
C TYR A 257 -1.13 -16.03 -26.23
N PRO A 258 -0.97 -17.30 -26.63
CA PRO A 258 -1.60 -18.44 -25.93
C PRO A 258 -1.18 -18.58 -24.45
N ASP A 259 0.01 -18.11 -24.11
CA ASP A 259 0.55 -18.20 -22.74
C ASP A 259 0.08 -17.06 -21.84
N MET A 260 -0.72 -16.10 -22.34
CA MET A 260 -1.16 -14.96 -21.52
C MET A 260 -2.02 -15.44 -20.35
N PRO A 261 -1.54 -15.29 -19.10
CA PRO A 261 -2.30 -15.69 -17.93
C PRO A 261 -3.46 -14.73 -17.67
N HIS A 262 -4.46 -15.23 -16.98
CA HIS A 262 -5.61 -14.43 -16.57
C HIS A 262 -6.27 -15.01 -15.33
N TYR A 263 -7.02 -14.14 -14.64
CA TYR A 263 -7.88 -14.53 -13.52
C TYR A 263 -9.29 -14.02 -13.79
N VAL A 264 -10.29 -14.88 -13.70
CA VAL A 264 -11.70 -14.50 -13.89
C VAL A 264 -12.13 -13.56 -12.74
N VAL A 265 -12.66 -12.40 -13.11
CA VAL A 265 -13.22 -11.43 -12.16
C VAL A 265 -14.73 -11.62 -12.05
N ASP A 266 -15.40 -11.67 -13.19
CA ASP A 266 -16.84 -11.93 -13.32
C ASP A 266 -17.13 -12.53 -14.70
N ASP A 267 -18.40 -12.66 -15.06
CA ASP A 267 -18.80 -13.25 -16.34
C ASP A 267 -18.31 -12.48 -17.57
N MET A 268 -17.96 -11.20 -17.42
CA MET A 268 -17.61 -10.30 -18.51
C MET A 268 -16.18 -9.76 -18.45
N HIS A 269 -15.45 -10.00 -17.36
CA HIS A 269 -14.14 -9.41 -17.14
C HIS A 269 -13.13 -10.42 -16.64
N VAL A 270 -11.88 -10.21 -17.05
CA VAL A 270 -10.71 -10.92 -16.54
C VAL A 270 -9.63 -9.94 -16.12
N LYS A 271 -8.81 -10.35 -15.17
CA LYS A 271 -7.64 -9.63 -14.72
C LYS A 271 -6.40 -10.26 -15.34
N VAL A 272 -5.54 -9.45 -15.95
CA VAL A 272 -4.27 -9.90 -16.54
C VAL A 272 -3.11 -9.40 -15.68
N PRO A 273 -2.13 -10.25 -15.34
CA PRO A 273 -0.96 -9.80 -14.59
C PRO A 273 -0.15 -8.75 -15.36
N ALA A 274 -0.05 -7.55 -14.82
CA ALA A 274 0.75 -6.48 -15.44
C ALA A 274 2.22 -6.85 -15.53
N GLY A 275 2.76 -7.57 -14.54
CA GLY A 275 4.14 -8.04 -14.54
C GLY A 275 4.47 -8.91 -15.75
N TRP A 276 3.55 -9.77 -16.17
CA TRP A 276 3.71 -10.58 -17.38
C TRP A 276 3.76 -9.71 -18.64
N LEU A 277 2.86 -8.74 -18.76
CA LEU A 277 2.82 -7.80 -19.90
C LEU A 277 4.12 -7.00 -20.02
N ILE A 278 4.60 -6.49 -18.89
CA ILE A 278 5.84 -5.70 -18.82
C ILE A 278 7.06 -6.56 -19.19
N ASP A 279 7.14 -7.77 -18.64
CA ASP A 279 8.22 -8.71 -18.94
C ASP A 279 8.24 -9.08 -20.44
N ARG A 280 7.09 -9.40 -21.01
CA ARG A 280 6.98 -9.75 -22.43
C ARG A 280 7.26 -8.58 -23.38
N CYS A 281 7.12 -7.35 -22.93
CA CYS A 281 7.58 -6.16 -23.65
C CYS A 281 9.09 -5.94 -23.55
N GLY A 282 9.81 -6.78 -22.80
CA GLY A 282 11.27 -6.75 -22.71
C GLY A 282 11.83 -5.75 -21.71
N TRP A 283 11.04 -5.30 -20.74
CA TRP A 283 11.47 -4.28 -19.77
C TRP A 283 12.28 -4.83 -18.58
N LYS A 284 12.31 -6.13 -18.37
CA LYS A 284 13.02 -6.75 -17.25
C LYS A 284 14.46 -6.25 -17.14
N GLY A 285 14.83 -5.66 -16.01
CA GLY A 285 16.17 -5.15 -15.75
C GLY A 285 16.58 -3.90 -16.51
N LYS A 286 15.71 -3.32 -17.33
CA LYS A 286 16.04 -2.12 -18.09
C LYS A 286 15.97 -0.86 -17.24
N SER A 287 16.87 0.07 -17.52
CA SER A 287 17.02 1.33 -16.81
C SER A 287 16.67 2.53 -17.68
N PHE A 288 16.24 3.61 -17.03
CA PHE A 288 16.17 4.95 -17.58
C PHE A 288 16.65 5.94 -16.51
N GLY A 289 17.73 6.70 -16.80
CA GLY A 289 18.37 7.50 -15.75
C GLY A 289 18.79 6.64 -14.57
N GLY A 290 18.47 7.09 -13.38
CA GLY A 290 18.74 6.32 -12.14
C GLY A 290 17.67 5.28 -11.79
N ALA A 291 16.55 5.23 -12.53
CA ALA A 291 15.47 4.28 -12.30
C ALA A 291 15.62 3.02 -13.14
N ALA A 292 15.07 1.90 -12.66
CA ALA A 292 15.09 0.64 -13.40
C ALA A 292 13.86 -0.22 -13.09
N VAL A 293 13.58 -1.17 -13.97
CA VAL A 293 12.65 -2.27 -13.70
C VAL A 293 13.40 -3.36 -12.94
N TYR A 294 12.86 -3.78 -11.80
CA TYR A 294 13.51 -4.81 -10.98
C TYR A 294 13.56 -6.16 -11.70
N GLU A 295 14.72 -6.80 -11.67
CA GLU A 295 14.96 -8.04 -12.42
C GLU A 295 14.10 -9.22 -11.95
N LYS A 296 13.80 -9.29 -10.65
CA LYS A 296 13.07 -10.40 -10.06
C LYS A 296 11.55 -10.23 -10.09
N GLN A 297 11.08 -8.99 -10.32
CA GLN A 297 9.65 -8.69 -10.40
C GLN A 297 9.43 -7.42 -11.24
N CYS A 298 8.91 -7.59 -12.45
CA CYS A 298 8.72 -6.47 -13.39
C CYS A 298 7.66 -5.45 -12.96
N LEU A 299 6.81 -5.78 -12.00
CA LEU A 299 5.88 -4.81 -11.40
C LEU A 299 6.57 -3.76 -10.53
N VAL A 300 7.80 -4.00 -10.13
CA VAL A 300 8.52 -3.12 -9.22
C VAL A 300 9.50 -2.25 -9.99
N LEU A 301 9.33 -0.92 -9.88
CA LEU A 301 10.31 0.05 -10.34
C LEU A 301 11.20 0.44 -9.17
N ILE A 302 12.51 0.48 -9.39
CA ILE A 302 13.50 0.74 -8.35
C ILE A 302 14.30 2.01 -8.60
N ASN A 303 14.72 2.63 -7.51
CA ASN A 303 15.78 3.62 -7.49
C ASN A 303 17.12 2.87 -7.44
N LYS A 304 17.72 2.68 -8.61
CA LYS A 304 18.94 1.87 -8.75
C LYS A 304 20.21 2.71 -8.56
N ASN A 305 20.25 3.90 -9.10
CA ASN A 305 21.43 4.77 -9.11
C ASN A 305 21.01 6.23 -8.90
N ASN A 306 20.73 6.60 -7.66
CA ASN A 306 20.37 7.99 -7.29
C ASN A 306 19.31 8.59 -8.23
N ALA A 307 18.21 7.88 -8.42
CA ALA A 307 17.12 8.30 -9.29
C ALA A 307 16.53 9.63 -8.84
N LYS A 308 16.18 10.45 -9.82
CA LYS A 308 15.38 11.65 -9.62
C LYS A 308 13.91 11.35 -9.92
N PRO A 309 12.98 12.15 -9.40
CA PRO A 309 11.54 11.97 -9.69
C PRO A 309 11.23 11.76 -11.17
N ASN A 310 11.79 12.58 -12.04
CA ASN A 310 11.56 12.49 -13.49
C ASN A 310 12.04 11.17 -14.10
N ASP A 311 13.07 10.55 -13.57
CA ASP A 311 13.57 9.25 -14.07
C ASP A 311 12.51 8.17 -13.90
N VAL A 312 11.84 8.13 -12.75
CA VAL A 312 10.78 7.15 -12.45
C VAL A 312 9.52 7.44 -13.26
N VAL A 313 9.09 8.71 -13.33
CA VAL A 313 7.91 9.13 -14.11
C VAL A 313 8.09 8.78 -15.58
N ALA A 314 9.24 9.09 -16.16
CA ALA A 314 9.53 8.80 -17.56
C ALA A 314 9.58 7.29 -17.84
N LEU A 315 10.25 6.52 -16.98
CA LEU A 315 10.29 5.06 -17.11
C LEU A 315 8.88 4.45 -17.08
N ALA A 316 8.04 4.89 -16.15
CA ALA A 316 6.66 4.42 -16.05
C ALA A 316 5.85 4.70 -17.32
N GLU A 317 5.98 5.88 -17.90
CA GLU A 317 5.29 6.25 -19.15
C GLU A 317 5.80 5.47 -20.37
N MET A 318 7.10 5.21 -20.44
CA MET A 318 7.67 4.35 -21.49
C MET A 318 7.12 2.93 -21.42
N ILE A 319 7.00 2.38 -20.21
CA ILE A 319 6.42 1.04 -19.98
C ILE A 319 4.95 1.03 -20.38
N ARG A 320 4.16 2.01 -19.95
CA ARG A 320 2.73 2.11 -20.26
C ARG A 320 2.50 2.17 -21.79
N LYS A 321 3.27 3.00 -22.47
CA LYS A 321 3.22 3.10 -23.93
C LYS A 321 3.55 1.77 -24.61
N SER A 322 4.59 1.10 -24.18
CA SER A 322 5.04 -0.19 -24.71
C SER A 322 3.95 -1.26 -24.58
N VAL A 323 3.31 -1.37 -23.42
CA VAL A 323 2.21 -2.32 -23.18
C VAL A 323 0.99 -1.97 -24.03
N SER A 324 0.63 -0.70 -24.11
CA SER A 324 -0.49 -0.24 -24.94
C SER A 324 -0.26 -0.50 -26.43
N ASP A 325 0.93 -0.20 -26.94
CA ASP A 325 1.27 -0.40 -28.35
C ASP A 325 1.29 -1.90 -28.71
N THR A 326 1.71 -2.77 -27.79
CA THR A 326 1.83 -4.22 -28.06
C THR A 326 0.52 -4.96 -27.87
N TYR A 327 -0.23 -4.67 -26.80
CA TYR A 327 -1.40 -5.46 -26.39
C TYR A 327 -2.73 -4.70 -26.45
N GLY A 328 -2.70 -3.39 -26.68
CA GLY A 328 -3.91 -2.57 -26.59
C GLY A 328 -4.47 -2.48 -25.16
N ILE A 329 -3.65 -2.76 -24.15
CA ILE A 329 -4.04 -2.72 -22.75
C ILE A 329 -3.41 -1.51 -22.09
N VAL A 330 -4.23 -0.70 -21.41
CA VAL A 330 -3.77 0.41 -20.58
C VAL A 330 -3.53 -0.09 -19.17
N ILE A 331 -2.29 0.05 -18.69
CA ILE A 331 -1.95 -0.21 -17.29
C ILE A 331 -1.82 1.11 -16.54
N ASN A 332 -2.38 1.15 -15.33
CA ASN A 332 -2.39 2.36 -14.50
C ASN A 332 -1.52 2.18 -13.27
N PRO A 333 -0.83 3.25 -12.83
CA PRO A 333 -0.10 3.21 -11.57
C PRO A 333 -1.00 2.88 -10.39
N GLU A 334 -0.53 1.98 -9.52
CA GLU A 334 -1.05 1.80 -8.17
C GLU A 334 -0.46 2.85 -7.23
N VAL A 335 0.77 3.27 -7.51
CA VAL A 335 1.51 4.28 -6.76
C VAL A 335 0.84 5.65 -6.92
N ASN A 336 0.72 6.38 -5.82
CA ASN A 336 0.14 7.71 -5.80
C ASN A 336 1.20 8.78 -6.15
N TYR A 337 0.94 9.54 -7.20
CA TYR A 337 1.82 10.63 -7.63
C TYR A 337 1.51 11.88 -6.81
N ILE A 338 2.53 12.47 -6.21
CA ILE A 338 2.45 13.69 -5.41
C ILE A 338 3.12 14.84 -6.16
N GLU A 339 2.31 15.86 -6.49
CA GLU A 339 2.74 17.06 -7.23
C GLU A 339 3.11 18.25 -6.36
#